data_204db264bd874abc7118bbd5bdf46ea7
#
_entry.id   204db264bd874abc7118bbd5bdf46ea7
#
_cell.length_a   1.000
_cell.length_b   1.000
_cell.length_c   1.000
_cell.angle_alpha   90.00
_cell.angle_beta   90.00
_cell.angle_gamma   90.00
#
_symmetry.space_group_name_H-M   'P 1'
#
loop_
_entity.id
_entity.type
_entity.pdbx_description
1 polymer ?
#
loop_
_entity_poly.entity_id
_entity_poly.type
_entity_poly.pdbx_seq_one_letter_code
_entity_poly.pdbx_strand_id
1 'polypeptide(L)'
;MGSTKKTDETPTQQRSAMWSPYDEGPRSRTPLWFALGGLLVLGALVAGLVVMWNSEGPDPTADPVGRASAPPADQPVAPADKYGFAAARETDPDALTQKELFPKKKFTVSGRSYEVTTLKTDKKCGDAAEGDKLDKALKSAKCTQLIRATFKDKSGKVIGTVGVANLVDGKGAAKVAASVRAKGESKLFVKPLAGKDDITKFIGAGEASVHVATHGHYAVMLYVQFKDGHKPDKKDAKQLSQASVDVTKATVYPALDSRSLSGRRGG
;
A
#
# COMPACT_ATOMS: atom_id res chain seq x y z
N MET A 1 42.63 34.47 -60.57
CA MET A 1 43.32 33.17 -60.41
C MET A 1 43.55 32.95 -58.92
N GLY A 2 42.90 32.00 -58.34
CA GLY A 2 43.06 31.71 -56.94
C GLY A 2 41.91 30.71 -56.50
N SER A 3 42.17 29.41 -56.76
CA SER A 3 41.31 28.34 -56.48
C SER A 3 41.35 28.04 -54.98
N THR A 4 40.20 28.15 -54.25
CA THR A 4 40.06 27.71 -52.86
C THR A 4 39.39 26.37 -52.84
N LYS A 5 40.14 25.41 -52.35
CA LYS A 5 39.78 24.00 -52.17
C LYS A 5 38.85 23.88 -50.98
N LYS A 6 37.63 23.41 -51.22
CA LYS A 6 36.61 23.13 -50.18
C LYS A 6 36.92 21.75 -49.60
N THR A 7 37.17 21.68 -48.30
CA THR A 7 37.34 20.43 -47.58
C THR A 7 35.99 20.01 -47.05
N ASP A 8 35.47 18.86 -47.50
CA ASP A 8 34.28 18.22 -47.00
C ASP A 8 34.61 17.53 -45.68
N GLU A 9 34.07 18.05 -44.57
CA GLU A 9 34.05 17.34 -43.28
C GLU A 9 32.74 16.54 -43.17
N THR A 10 32.87 15.22 -43.18
CA THR A 10 31.80 14.26 -42.92
C THR A 10 31.49 14.25 -41.43
N PRO A 11 30.25 14.46 -40.96
CA PRO A 11 29.92 14.33 -39.55
C PRO A 11 29.89 12.86 -39.13
N THR A 12 30.76 12.54 -38.21
CA THR A 12 30.81 11.25 -37.54
C THR A 12 29.53 11.05 -36.73
N GLN A 13 28.66 10.15 -37.19
CA GLN A 13 27.51 9.69 -36.47
C GLN A 13 27.95 8.96 -35.19
N GLN A 14 27.75 9.61 -34.03
CA GLN A 14 27.81 8.96 -32.72
C GLN A 14 26.62 7.98 -32.60
N ARG A 15 26.92 6.71 -32.79
CA ARG A 15 25.97 5.62 -32.42
C ARG A 15 25.79 5.66 -30.91
N SER A 16 24.59 6.03 -30.46
CA SER A 16 24.14 5.81 -29.11
C SER A 16 24.13 4.31 -28.85
N ALA A 17 25.01 3.84 -27.97
CA ALA A 17 25.00 2.46 -27.50
C ALA A 17 23.67 2.17 -26.81
N MET A 18 22.84 1.32 -27.43
CA MET A 18 21.59 0.82 -26.87
C MET A 18 21.98 -0.16 -25.75
N TRP A 19 21.67 0.19 -24.51
CA TRP A 19 21.91 -0.64 -23.34
C TRP A 19 21.09 -1.94 -23.46
N SER A 20 21.78 -3.09 -23.47
CA SER A 20 21.16 -4.41 -23.47
C SER A 20 21.08 -4.92 -22.02
N PRO A 21 19.93 -5.44 -21.55
CA PRO A 21 19.82 -6.01 -20.20
C PRO A 21 20.64 -7.29 -19.98
N TYR A 22 21.38 -7.77 -21.00
CA TYR A 22 22.25 -8.93 -20.93
C TYR A 22 23.75 -8.58 -20.98
N ASP A 23 24.14 -7.31 -20.88
CA ASP A 23 25.54 -6.94 -20.69
C ASP A 23 25.97 -7.35 -19.27
N GLU A 24 26.67 -8.48 -19.17
CA GLU A 24 27.33 -8.93 -17.95
C GLU A 24 28.37 -7.89 -17.55
N GLY A 25 28.13 -7.17 -16.46
CA GLY A 25 29.09 -6.26 -15.86
C GLY A 25 30.38 -6.97 -15.47
N PRO A 26 31.50 -6.25 -15.23
CA PRO A 26 32.81 -6.83 -14.94
C PRO A 26 32.72 -7.81 -13.77
N ARG A 27 33.19 -9.05 -13.98
CA ARG A 27 33.25 -10.12 -12.98
C ARG A 27 33.92 -9.61 -11.72
N SER A 28 33.15 -9.40 -10.65
CA SER A 28 33.68 -9.10 -9.34
C SER A 28 34.46 -10.31 -8.86
N ARG A 29 35.75 -10.13 -8.60
CA ARG A 29 36.55 -11.13 -7.90
C ARG A 29 36.11 -11.13 -6.44
N THR A 30 35.08 -11.92 -6.12
CA THR A 30 34.67 -12.19 -4.74
C THR A 30 35.86 -12.82 -4.02
N PRO A 31 36.34 -12.27 -2.93
CA PRO A 31 37.47 -12.85 -2.21
C PRO A 31 37.07 -14.22 -1.66
N LEU A 32 37.96 -15.19 -1.83
CA LEU A 32 37.83 -16.61 -1.40
C LEU A 32 37.42 -16.80 0.07
N TRP A 33 37.49 -15.75 0.87
CA TRP A 33 37.12 -15.74 2.28
C TRP A 33 35.64 -15.98 2.56
N PHE A 34 34.74 -15.61 1.62
CA PHE A 34 33.30 -15.91 1.78
C PHE A 34 32.95 -17.36 1.53
N ALA A 35 33.74 -18.07 0.72
CA ALA A 35 33.54 -19.50 0.49
C ALA A 35 33.94 -20.35 1.72
N LEU A 36 35.00 -19.97 2.44
CA LEU A 36 35.45 -20.64 3.67
C LEU A 36 34.49 -20.38 4.86
N GLY A 37 33.93 -19.17 4.99
CA GLY A 37 32.95 -18.83 6.04
C GLY A 37 31.63 -19.60 5.91
N GLY A 38 31.14 -19.76 4.68
CA GLY A 38 29.88 -20.50 4.41
C GLY A 38 29.98 -22.00 4.73
N LEU A 39 31.15 -22.61 4.52
CA LEU A 39 31.37 -24.05 4.76
C LEU A 39 31.43 -24.39 6.25
N LEU A 40 31.96 -23.48 7.08
CA LEU A 40 31.99 -23.66 8.55
C LEU A 40 30.60 -23.53 9.18
N VAL A 41 29.74 -22.62 8.69
CA VAL A 41 28.36 -22.45 9.19
C VAL A 41 27.49 -23.65 8.81
N LEU A 42 27.63 -24.16 7.59
CA LEU A 42 26.94 -25.40 7.16
C LEU A 42 27.39 -26.62 7.93
N GLY A 43 28.69 -26.74 8.22
CA GLY A 43 29.24 -27.85 9.03
C GLY A 43 28.69 -27.84 10.47
N ALA A 44 28.56 -26.66 11.08
CA ALA A 44 28.02 -26.54 12.44
C ALA A 44 26.52 -26.88 12.51
N LEU A 45 25.74 -26.52 11.48
CA LEU A 45 24.31 -26.87 11.39
C LEU A 45 24.08 -28.36 11.20
N VAL A 46 24.88 -29.02 10.36
CA VAL A 46 24.79 -30.49 10.16
C VAL A 46 25.22 -31.25 11.40
N ALA A 47 26.28 -30.83 12.07
CA ALA A 47 26.74 -31.46 13.33
C ALA A 47 25.70 -31.29 14.44
N GLY A 48 25.04 -30.11 14.54
CA GLY A 48 23.95 -29.87 15.49
C GLY A 48 22.74 -30.77 15.26
N LEU A 49 22.36 -31.02 14.02
CA LEU A 49 21.24 -31.89 13.65
C LEU A 49 21.53 -33.35 13.95
N VAL A 50 22.77 -33.81 13.72
CA VAL A 50 23.17 -35.19 14.00
C VAL A 50 23.27 -35.48 15.52
N VAL A 51 23.70 -34.49 16.32
CA VAL A 51 23.69 -34.61 17.78
C VAL A 51 22.28 -34.65 18.32
N MET A 52 21.37 -33.86 17.76
CA MET A 52 19.94 -33.87 18.15
C MET A 52 19.26 -35.21 17.80
N TRP A 53 19.65 -35.83 16.70
CA TRP A 53 19.06 -37.11 16.27
C TRP A 53 19.62 -38.32 17.02
N ASN A 54 20.86 -38.22 17.53
CA ASN A 54 21.48 -39.33 18.29
C ASN A 54 21.27 -39.29 19.81
N SER A 55 20.62 -38.22 20.32
CA SER A 55 20.38 -38.08 21.78
C SER A 55 18.97 -38.49 22.23
N GLU A 56 18.13 -38.96 21.33
CA GLU A 56 16.83 -39.54 21.72
C GLU A 56 16.90 -41.07 21.88
N GLY A 57 17.42 -41.48 23.04
CA GLY A 57 17.07 -42.81 23.59
C GLY A 57 15.65 -42.69 24.18
N PRO A 58 14.80 -43.75 24.05
CA PRO A 58 13.47 -43.69 24.63
C PRO A 58 13.57 -43.75 26.15
N ASP A 59 13.27 -42.64 26.80
CA ASP A 59 13.01 -42.55 28.24
C ASP A 59 11.56 -43.00 28.49
N PRO A 60 11.29 -44.16 29.12
CA PRO A 60 9.94 -44.70 29.27
C PRO A 60 9.09 -43.98 30.33
N THR A 61 9.56 -42.87 30.90
CA THR A 61 8.87 -42.13 31.96
C THR A 61 8.61 -40.65 31.61
N ALA A 62 8.88 -40.23 30.36
CA ALA A 62 8.46 -38.90 29.94
C ALA A 62 6.94 -38.90 29.69
N ASP A 63 6.19 -38.17 30.50
CA ASP A 63 4.81 -37.80 30.21
C ASP A 63 4.76 -37.27 28.77
N PRO A 64 3.69 -37.55 27.97
CA PRO A 64 3.59 -37.07 26.62
C PRO A 64 3.59 -35.56 26.64
N VAL A 65 4.77 -34.99 26.38
CA VAL A 65 4.93 -33.53 26.20
C VAL A 65 3.94 -33.08 25.13
N GLY A 66 3.04 -32.25 25.57
CA GLY A 66 1.90 -31.68 24.92
C GLY A 66 1.82 -31.90 23.42
N ARG A 67 0.93 -32.75 22.96
CA ARG A 67 0.27 -32.59 21.69
C ARG A 67 -0.04 -31.11 21.60
N ALA A 68 0.59 -30.41 20.65
CA ALA A 68 0.13 -29.10 20.27
C ALA A 68 -1.38 -29.20 20.14
N SER A 69 -2.10 -28.61 21.09
CA SER A 69 -3.56 -28.67 21.12
C SER A 69 -4.01 -28.22 19.75
N ALA A 70 -4.66 -29.13 18.99
CA ALA A 70 -5.32 -28.71 17.78
C ALA A 70 -6.12 -27.48 18.12
N PRO A 71 -6.05 -26.40 17.32
CA PRO A 71 -6.85 -25.20 17.59
C PRO A 71 -8.28 -25.65 17.82
N PRO A 72 -9.01 -25.05 18.81
CA PRO A 72 -10.38 -25.45 19.09
C PRO A 72 -11.15 -25.50 17.77
N ALA A 73 -11.93 -26.57 17.59
CA ALA A 73 -12.64 -26.90 16.34
C ALA A 73 -13.62 -25.81 15.85
N ASP A 74 -13.83 -24.74 16.63
CA ASP A 74 -14.72 -23.62 16.33
C ASP A 74 -14.02 -22.33 15.83
N GLN A 75 -12.72 -22.35 15.58
CA GLN A 75 -12.10 -21.18 14.97
C GLN A 75 -12.23 -21.26 13.45
N PRO A 76 -12.89 -20.27 12.81
CA PRO A 76 -12.98 -20.24 11.37
C PRO A 76 -11.58 -20.20 10.76
N VAL A 77 -11.30 -21.15 9.87
CA VAL A 77 -10.03 -21.18 9.13
C VAL A 77 -10.05 -20.05 8.11
N ALA A 78 -9.02 -19.20 8.15
CA ALA A 78 -8.90 -18.11 7.18
C ALA A 78 -8.85 -18.69 5.75
N PRO A 79 -9.56 -18.07 4.78
CA PRO A 79 -9.44 -18.44 3.37
C PRO A 79 -7.99 -18.44 2.91
N ALA A 80 -7.62 -19.35 1.98
CA ALA A 80 -6.28 -19.45 1.40
C ALA A 80 -5.94 -18.30 0.41
N ASP A 81 -6.50 -17.13 0.65
CA ASP A 81 -6.26 -15.90 -0.11
C ASP A 81 -5.19 -15.05 0.60
N LYS A 82 -4.47 -14.23 -0.18
CA LYS A 82 -3.47 -13.28 0.33
C LYS A 82 -3.99 -12.39 1.47
N TYR A 83 -5.29 -12.09 1.45
CA TYR A 83 -5.95 -11.21 2.40
C TYR A 83 -6.82 -11.97 3.43
N GLY A 84 -6.72 -13.31 3.47
CA GLY A 84 -7.43 -14.13 4.44
C GLY A 84 -8.92 -13.80 4.49
N PHE A 85 -9.44 -13.52 5.69
CA PHE A 85 -10.85 -13.18 5.84
C PHE A 85 -11.28 -11.91 5.10
N ALA A 86 -10.39 -10.91 4.95
CA ALA A 86 -10.70 -9.69 4.21
C ALA A 86 -10.74 -9.87 2.69
N ALA A 87 -10.60 -11.08 2.14
CA ALA A 87 -10.72 -11.35 0.71
C ALA A 87 -12.12 -11.03 0.16
N ALA A 88 -13.16 -11.25 0.96
CA ALA A 88 -14.56 -10.99 0.60
C ALA A 88 -15.37 -10.54 1.82
N ARG A 89 -16.42 -9.74 1.57
CA ARG A 89 -17.34 -9.31 2.64
C ARG A 89 -18.12 -10.46 3.25
N GLU A 90 -18.24 -11.59 2.57
CA GLU A 90 -18.86 -12.79 3.12
C GLU A 90 -18.09 -13.32 4.34
N THR A 91 -16.77 -13.25 4.27
CA THR A 91 -15.86 -13.71 5.35
C THR A 91 -15.46 -12.59 6.31
N ASP A 92 -15.74 -11.33 5.98
CA ASP A 92 -15.54 -10.13 6.80
C ASP A 92 -16.80 -9.25 6.77
N PRO A 93 -17.92 -9.72 7.37
CA PRO A 93 -19.23 -9.09 7.23
C PRO A 93 -19.43 -7.81 8.04
N ASP A 94 -18.60 -7.59 9.04
CA ASP A 94 -18.73 -6.44 9.93
C ASP A 94 -18.46 -5.12 9.18
N ALA A 95 -19.36 -4.14 9.35
CA ALA A 95 -19.15 -2.80 8.81
C ALA A 95 -17.90 -2.16 9.43
N LEU A 96 -17.10 -1.42 8.62
CA LEU A 96 -15.98 -0.62 9.10
C LEU A 96 -16.47 0.47 10.05
N THR A 97 -15.63 0.87 10.99
CA THR A 97 -15.89 2.02 11.86
C THR A 97 -14.81 3.07 11.72
N GLN A 98 -15.17 4.34 11.96
CA GLN A 98 -14.21 5.45 11.96
C GLN A 98 -13.14 5.25 13.05
N LYS A 99 -13.51 4.73 14.22
CA LYS A 99 -12.60 4.48 15.34
C LYS A 99 -11.59 3.39 15.01
N GLU A 100 -12.00 2.36 14.29
CA GLU A 100 -11.13 1.27 13.85
C GLU A 100 -10.07 1.76 12.86
N LEU A 101 -10.49 2.50 11.82
CA LEU A 101 -9.58 3.01 10.79
C LEU A 101 -8.71 4.16 11.31
N PHE A 102 -9.23 4.99 12.21
CA PHE A 102 -8.57 6.20 12.72
C PHE A 102 -8.64 6.27 14.25
N PRO A 103 -7.95 5.36 14.95
CA PRO A 103 -8.02 5.28 16.42
C PRO A 103 -7.40 6.50 17.11
N LYS A 104 -6.49 7.20 16.43
CA LYS A 104 -5.81 8.39 16.92
C LYS A 104 -5.97 9.54 15.93
N LYS A 105 -6.31 10.74 16.46
CA LYS A 105 -6.36 11.95 15.63
C LYS A 105 -4.98 12.46 15.21
N LYS A 106 -3.95 12.27 16.03
CA LYS A 106 -2.57 12.69 15.75
C LYS A 106 -1.65 11.48 15.79
N PHE A 107 -0.77 11.40 14.81
CA PHE A 107 0.21 10.31 14.70
C PHE A 107 1.49 10.78 14.00
N THR A 108 2.57 10.03 14.20
CA THR A 108 3.88 10.31 13.59
C THR A 108 4.40 9.04 12.92
N VAL A 109 4.90 9.17 11.71
CA VAL A 109 5.52 8.09 10.92
C VAL A 109 6.87 8.58 10.41
N SER A 110 7.94 7.90 10.75
CA SER A 110 9.31 8.22 10.29
C SER A 110 9.65 9.72 10.46
N GLY A 111 9.29 10.30 11.62
CA GLY A 111 9.55 11.70 11.95
C GLY A 111 8.58 12.72 11.35
N ARG A 112 7.63 12.29 10.49
CA ARG A 112 6.59 13.16 9.90
C ARG A 112 5.28 13.01 10.67
N SER A 113 4.72 14.11 11.13
CA SER A 113 3.49 14.13 11.94
C SER A 113 2.29 14.58 11.11
N TYR A 114 1.16 13.96 11.40
CA TYR A 114 -0.12 14.20 10.73
C TYR A 114 -1.24 14.32 11.74
N GLU A 115 -2.31 15.02 11.35
CA GLU A 115 -3.53 15.16 12.14
C GLU A 115 -4.75 14.88 11.27
N VAL A 116 -5.65 14.00 11.73
CA VAL A 116 -6.98 13.78 11.16
C VAL A 116 -7.93 14.84 11.71
N THR A 117 -8.50 15.64 10.83
CA THR A 117 -9.33 16.82 11.19
C THR A 117 -10.82 16.55 11.08
N THR A 118 -11.22 15.72 10.12
CA THR A 118 -12.63 15.46 9.83
C THR A 118 -12.82 14.00 9.44
N LEU A 119 -13.92 13.42 9.90
CA LEU A 119 -14.32 12.04 9.59
C LEU A 119 -15.77 12.02 9.11
N LYS A 120 -16.07 11.20 8.11
CA LYS A 120 -17.42 10.96 7.62
C LYS A 120 -17.60 9.52 7.15
N THR A 121 -18.77 8.95 7.44
CA THR A 121 -19.22 7.69 6.88
C THR A 121 -20.35 7.95 5.89
N ASP A 122 -20.12 7.61 4.63
CA ASP A 122 -21.11 7.74 3.57
C ASP A 122 -21.71 6.34 3.31
N LYS A 123 -23.01 6.18 3.59
CA LYS A 123 -23.75 4.93 3.31
C LYS A 123 -24.05 4.77 1.82
N LYS A 124 -24.17 5.88 1.10
CA LYS A 124 -24.26 5.92 -0.36
C LYS A 124 -22.87 6.26 -0.91
N CYS A 125 -22.14 5.24 -1.36
CA CYS A 125 -20.74 5.39 -1.81
C CYS A 125 -20.58 6.42 -2.95
N GLY A 126 -21.58 6.55 -3.82
CA GLY A 126 -21.58 7.51 -4.92
C GLY A 126 -21.49 8.96 -4.45
N ASP A 127 -22.08 9.31 -3.29
CA ASP A 127 -22.01 10.65 -2.73
C ASP A 127 -20.57 11.07 -2.38
N ALA A 128 -19.71 10.09 -2.15
CA ALA A 128 -18.30 10.25 -1.78
C ALA A 128 -17.32 10.03 -2.96
N ALA A 129 -17.86 9.82 -4.17
CA ALA A 129 -17.08 9.61 -5.39
C ALA A 129 -17.21 10.82 -6.32
N GLU A 130 -16.14 11.14 -7.03
CA GLU A 130 -16.14 12.08 -8.14
C GLU A 130 -15.98 11.34 -9.45
N GLY A 131 -16.84 11.63 -10.42
CA GLY A 131 -16.87 11.05 -11.75
C GLY A 131 -17.73 9.79 -11.89
N ASP A 132 -18.50 9.75 -13.00
CA ASP A 132 -19.52 8.72 -13.28
C ASP A 132 -18.96 7.30 -13.34
N LYS A 133 -17.74 7.12 -13.86
CA LYS A 133 -17.12 5.78 -13.95
C LYS A 133 -16.82 5.22 -12.57
N LEU A 134 -16.34 6.05 -11.65
CA LEU A 134 -16.07 5.62 -10.29
C LEU A 134 -17.36 5.29 -9.56
N ASP A 135 -18.41 6.12 -9.70
CA ASP A 135 -19.73 5.84 -9.13
C ASP A 135 -20.31 4.52 -9.66
N LYS A 136 -20.26 4.30 -10.98
CA LYS A 136 -20.68 3.02 -11.59
C LYS A 136 -19.86 1.83 -11.10
N ALA A 137 -18.53 1.99 -10.94
CA ALA A 137 -17.66 0.94 -10.42
C ALA A 137 -18.00 0.58 -8.97
N LEU A 138 -18.21 1.58 -8.11
CA LEU A 138 -18.65 1.38 -6.72
C LEU A 138 -20.00 0.67 -6.63
N LYS A 139 -20.99 1.07 -7.44
CA LYS A 139 -22.30 0.43 -7.52
C LYS A 139 -22.18 -1.03 -7.99
N SER A 140 -21.43 -1.29 -9.06
CA SER A 140 -21.25 -2.64 -9.60
C SER A 140 -20.51 -3.57 -8.64
N ALA A 141 -19.61 -3.02 -7.83
CA ALA A 141 -18.88 -3.70 -6.76
C ALA A 141 -19.70 -3.82 -5.46
N LYS A 142 -20.99 -3.47 -5.48
CA LYS A 142 -21.92 -3.53 -4.34
C LYS A 142 -21.35 -2.83 -3.10
N CYS A 143 -20.85 -1.60 -3.28
CA CYS A 143 -20.34 -0.79 -2.19
C CYS A 143 -21.44 -0.52 -1.16
N THR A 144 -21.20 -0.86 0.10
CA THR A 144 -22.16 -0.65 1.20
C THR A 144 -21.83 0.56 2.06
N GLN A 145 -20.58 0.99 2.02
CA GLN A 145 -20.08 2.03 2.89
C GLN A 145 -18.78 2.60 2.33
N LEU A 146 -18.59 3.91 2.46
CA LEU A 146 -17.31 4.57 2.21
C LEU A 146 -17.01 5.51 3.39
N ILE A 147 -15.94 5.20 4.13
CA ILE A 147 -15.47 6.05 5.23
C ILE A 147 -14.40 6.98 4.69
N ARG A 148 -14.56 8.30 4.93
CA ARG A 148 -13.59 9.33 4.56
C ARG A 148 -13.00 9.99 5.79
N ALA A 149 -11.70 10.29 5.71
CA ALA A 149 -10.98 11.07 6.69
C ALA A 149 -10.16 12.15 6.00
N THR A 150 -10.25 13.38 6.47
CA THR A 150 -9.38 14.47 6.02
C THR A 150 -8.24 14.64 7.00
N PHE A 151 -7.05 14.80 6.47
CA PHE A 151 -5.83 14.98 7.23
C PHE A 151 -5.00 16.17 6.74
N LYS A 152 -4.12 16.63 7.61
CA LYS A 152 -3.06 17.61 7.29
C LYS A 152 -1.74 17.15 7.88
N ASP A 153 -0.64 17.55 7.27
CA ASP A 153 0.69 17.40 7.87
C ASP A 153 0.89 18.45 8.99
N LYS A 154 1.93 18.29 9.80
CA LYS A 154 2.24 19.22 10.90
C LYS A 154 2.41 20.66 10.45
N SER A 155 2.96 20.88 9.26
CA SER A 155 3.20 22.22 8.71
C SER A 155 1.93 22.86 8.15
N GLY A 156 0.87 22.10 7.91
CA GLY A 156 -0.34 22.52 7.24
C GLY A 156 -0.17 22.79 5.75
N LYS A 157 0.95 22.38 5.15
CA LYS A 157 1.23 22.54 3.72
C LYS A 157 0.59 21.45 2.88
N VAL A 158 0.60 20.21 3.38
CA VAL A 158 0.00 19.05 2.71
C VAL A 158 -1.33 18.72 3.39
N ILE A 159 -2.38 18.63 2.59
CA ILE A 159 -3.72 18.24 3.02
C ILE A 159 -4.24 17.12 2.12
N GLY A 160 -5.07 16.24 2.67
CA GLY A 160 -5.60 15.14 1.88
C GLY A 160 -6.87 14.54 2.46
N THR A 161 -7.59 13.80 1.63
CA THR A 161 -8.69 12.91 2.04
C THR A 161 -8.31 11.48 1.69
N VAL A 162 -8.40 10.60 2.68
CA VAL A 162 -8.37 9.15 2.47
C VAL A 162 -9.79 8.61 2.57
N GLY A 163 -10.16 7.72 1.64
CA GLY A 163 -11.44 7.03 1.60
C GLY A 163 -11.25 5.52 1.57
N VAL A 164 -12.01 4.79 2.37
CA VAL A 164 -12.02 3.33 2.38
C VAL A 164 -13.42 2.84 2.02
N ALA A 165 -13.55 2.21 0.86
CA ALA A 165 -14.80 1.62 0.37
C ALA A 165 -14.89 0.15 0.75
N ASN A 166 -16.03 -0.26 1.35
CA ASN A 166 -16.36 -1.65 1.65
C ASN A 166 -17.16 -2.23 0.48
N LEU A 167 -16.57 -3.18 -0.23
CA LEU A 167 -17.08 -3.76 -1.47
C LEU A 167 -17.44 -5.24 -1.26
N VAL A 168 -17.99 -5.90 -2.27
CA VAL A 168 -18.41 -7.29 -2.14
C VAL A 168 -17.24 -8.26 -2.08
N ASP A 169 -16.20 -8.04 -2.91
CA ASP A 169 -15.04 -8.93 -3.06
C ASP A 169 -13.81 -8.19 -3.63
N GLY A 170 -12.68 -8.87 -3.68
CA GLY A 170 -11.43 -8.36 -4.25
C GLY A 170 -11.53 -8.02 -5.75
N LYS A 171 -12.40 -8.70 -6.51
CA LYS A 171 -12.64 -8.37 -7.94
C LYS A 171 -13.35 -7.03 -8.06
N GLY A 172 -14.32 -6.75 -7.21
CA GLY A 172 -14.97 -5.45 -7.09
C GLY A 172 -13.97 -4.35 -6.72
N ALA A 173 -13.10 -4.61 -5.75
CA ALA A 173 -12.03 -3.67 -5.37
C ALA A 173 -11.07 -3.37 -6.53
N ALA A 174 -10.67 -4.40 -7.28
CA ALA A 174 -9.84 -4.24 -8.47
C ALA A 174 -10.51 -3.39 -9.56
N LYS A 175 -11.84 -3.56 -9.80
CA LYS A 175 -12.61 -2.73 -10.75
C LYS A 175 -12.63 -1.26 -10.31
N VAL A 176 -12.86 -0.98 -9.03
CA VAL A 176 -12.82 0.38 -8.48
C VAL A 176 -11.43 0.98 -8.66
N ALA A 177 -10.37 0.24 -8.33
CA ALA A 177 -9.00 0.70 -8.52
C ALA A 177 -8.66 0.96 -10.00
N ALA A 178 -9.11 0.10 -10.91
CA ALA A 178 -8.92 0.28 -12.35
C ALA A 178 -9.62 1.54 -12.87
N SER A 179 -10.84 1.85 -12.38
CA SER A 179 -11.55 3.07 -12.79
C SER A 179 -10.78 4.33 -12.40
N VAL A 180 -10.20 4.39 -11.20
CA VAL A 180 -9.40 5.55 -10.73
C VAL A 180 -8.09 5.70 -11.52
N ARG A 181 -7.48 4.59 -11.96
CA ARG A 181 -6.23 4.60 -12.73
C ARG A 181 -6.41 4.83 -14.22
N ALA A 182 -7.64 4.86 -14.73
CA ALA A 182 -7.92 5.01 -16.15
C ALA A 182 -7.34 6.33 -16.69
N LYS A 183 -6.54 6.22 -17.77
CA LYS A 183 -5.96 7.39 -18.44
C LYS A 183 -7.07 8.16 -19.17
N GLY A 184 -6.97 9.47 -19.19
CA GLY A 184 -7.85 10.36 -19.96
C GLY A 184 -9.05 10.92 -19.22
N GLU A 185 -9.32 10.48 -18.00
CA GLU A 185 -10.35 11.07 -17.12
C GLU A 185 -9.70 11.66 -15.87
N SER A 186 -9.51 12.98 -15.87
CA SER A 186 -8.77 13.69 -14.81
C SER A 186 -9.54 13.86 -13.49
N LYS A 187 -10.77 13.34 -13.39
CA LYS A 187 -11.65 13.57 -12.23
C LYS A 187 -12.31 12.30 -11.68
N LEU A 188 -11.52 11.25 -11.52
CA LEU A 188 -11.98 10.00 -10.90
C LEU A 188 -11.25 9.79 -9.57
N PHE A 189 -11.85 10.24 -8.49
CA PHE A 189 -11.22 10.19 -7.16
C PHE A 189 -12.27 10.14 -6.04
N VAL A 190 -11.81 9.78 -4.84
CA VAL A 190 -12.61 9.99 -3.64
C VAL A 190 -12.85 11.50 -3.47
N LYS A 191 -14.12 11.90 -3.39
CA LYS A 191 -14.50 13.32 -3.25
C LYS A 191 -13.85 13.92 -2.00
N PRO A 192 -13.11 15.02 -2.12
CA PRO A 192 -12.52 15.70 -0.97
C PRO A 192 -13.55 15.99 0.11
N LEU A 193 -13.18 15.75 1.37
CA LEU A 193 -14.04 16.05 2.51
C LEU A 193 -13.53 17.31 3.21
N ALA A 194 -14.14 18.46 2.92
CA ALA A 194 -13.72 19.72 3.52
C ALA A 194 -13.77 19.69 5.06
N GLY A 195 -12.68 20.12 5.68
CA GLY A 195 -12.60 20.30 7.12
C GLY A 195 -13.20 21.63 7.56
N LYS A 196 -13.35 21.77 8.87
CA LYS A 196 -13.86 23.02 9.49
C LYS A 196 -12.73 23.99 9.90
N ASP A 197 -11.48 23.50 9.91
CA ASP A 197 -10.32 24.32 10.28
C ASP A 197 -9.79 25.13 9.09
N ASP A 198 -8.99 26.18 9.40
CA ASP A 198 -8.48 27.13 8.41
C ASP A 198 -7.49 26.57 7.39
N ILE A 199 -7.12 25.32 7.54
CA ILE A 199 -6.19 24.62 6.64
C ILE A 199 -6.96 23.68 5.73
N THR A 200 -7.71 22.72 6.29
CA THR A 200 -8.36 21.67 5.52
C THR A 200 -9.67 22.09 4.85
N LYS A 201 -10.20 23.28 5.14
CA LYS A 201 -11.32 23.85 4.39
C LYS A 201 -11.01 24.10 2.91
N PHE A 202 -9.72 24.21 2.53
CA PHE A 202 -9.28 24.45 1.15
C PHE A 202 -9.09 23.16 0.33
N ILE A 203 -9.35 21.99 0.90
CA ILE A 203 -9.20 20.74 0.14
C ILE A 203 -10.20 20.69 -1.02
N GLY A 204 -9.70 20.28 -2.20
CA GLY A 204 -10.48 20.28 -3.44
C GLY A 204 -10.34 21.54 -4.28
N ALA A 205 -9.65 22.59 -3.80
CA ALA A 205 -9.49 23.86 -4.50
C ALA A 205 -8.28 23.92 -5.46
N GLY A 206 -7.49 22.86 -5.57
CA GLY A 206 -6.26 22.86 -6.37
C GLY A 206 -5.97 21.52 -7.04
N GLU A 207 -4.77 21.44 -7.65
CA GLU A 207 -4.26 20.22 -8.28
C GLU A 207 -3.87 19.19 -7.22
N ALA A 208 -4.19 17.92 -7.48
CA ALA A 208 -3.96 16.85 -6.53
C ALA A 208 -3.28 15.63 -7.12
N SER A 209 -2.56 14.91 -6.29
CA SER A 209 -2.15 13.53 -6.54
C SER A 209 -3.26 12.59 -6.07
N VAL A 210 -3.71 11.71 -6.97
CA VAL A 210 -4.71 10.68 -6.68
C VAL A 210 -4.03 9.33 -6.63
N HIS A 211 -4.28 8.58 -5.54
CA HIS A 211 -3.75 7.25 -5.36
C HIS A 211 -4.89 6.27 -5.04
N VAL A 212 -4.73 5.03 -5.48
CA VAL A 212 -5.66 3.95 -5.15
C VAL A 212 -4.91 2.65 -4.95
N ALA A 213 -5.29 1.93 -3.90
CA ALA A 213 -4.81 0.59 -3.59
C ALA A 213 -6.00 -0.31 -3.21
N THR A 214 -5.79 -1.62 -3.26
CA THR A 214 -6.76 -2.61 -2.81
C THR A 214 -6.19 -3.42 -1.65
N HIS A 215 -7.06 -3.78 -0.71
CA HIS A 215 -6.75 -4.70 0.37
C HIS A 215 -7.94 -5.64 0.54
N GLY A 216 -7.83 -6.85 -0.03
CA GLY A 216 -8.96 -7.75 -0.11
C GLY A 216 -10.15 -7.11 -0.84
N HIS A 217 -11.31 -7.10 -0.19
CA HIS A 217 -12.53 -6.47 -0.72
C HIS A 217 -12.63 -4.96 -0.46
N TYR A 218 -11.58 -4.34 0.10
CA TYR A 218 -11.52 -2.91 0.33
C TYR A 218 -10.78 -2.17 -0.79
N ALA A 219 -11.31 -1.02 -1.21
CA ALA A 219 -10.59 -0.06 -2.03
C ALA A 219 -10.21 1.16 -1.19
N VAL A 220 -8.90 1.44 -1.11
CA VAL A 220 -8.32 2.57 -0.39
C VAL A 220 -7.95 3.64 -1.40
N MET A 221 -8.62 4.77 -1.36
CA MET A 221 -8.47 5.87 -2.30
C MET A 221 -7.96 7.11 -1.57
N LEU A 222 -7.04 7.85 -2.18
CA LEU A 222 -6.50 9.08 -1.61
C LEU A 222 -6.56 10.21 -2.64
N TYR A 223 -6.91 11.38 -2.15
CA TYR A 223 -6.82 12.66 -2.81
C TYR A 223 -5.92 13.54 -1.96
N VAL A 224 -4.75 13.94 -2.46
CA VAL A 224 -3.73 14.68 -1.68
C VAL A 224 -3.22 15.85 -2.50
N GLN A 225 -3.20 17.04 -1.90
CA GLN A 225 -2.78 18.28 -2.53
C GLN A 225 -1.94 19.14 -1.58
N PHE A 226 -1.31 20.16 -2.13
CA PHE A 226 -0.83 21.29 -1.32
C PHE A 226 -1.99 22.23 -0.96
N LYS A 227 -1.90 22.84 0.23
CA LYS A 227 -2.95 23.77 0.72
C LYS A 227 -3.16 24.96 -0.23
N ASP A 228 -2.10 25.49 -0.83
CA ASP A 228 -2.14 26.59 -1.78
C ASP A 228 -2.66 26.22 -3.17
N GLY A 229 -2.88 24.92 -3.41
CA GLY A 229 -3.47 24.38 -4.64
C GLY A 229 -2.55 24.38 -5.85
N HIS A 230 -1.25 24.68 -5.72
CA HIS A 230 -0.35 24.69 -6.86
C HIS A 230 -0.21 23.32 -7.51
N LYS A 231 0.13 23.31 -8.79
CA LYS A 231 0.39 22.08 -9.55
C LYS A 231 1.69 21.45 -9.09
N PRO A 232 1.66 20.16 -8.61
CA PRO A 232 2.86 19.49 -8.13
C PRO A 232 3.92 19.29 -9.22
N ASP A 233 5.16 19.64 -8.95
CA ASP A 233 6.32 19.20 -9.71
C ASP A 233 6.73 17.77 -9.34
N LYS A 234 7.88 17.26 -9.85
CA LYS A 234 8.37 15.91 -9.53
C LYS A 234 8.71 15.72 -8.05
N LYS A 235 9.24 16.73 -7.39
CA LYS A 235 9.61 16.69 -5.97
C LYS A 235 8.36 16.74 -5.11
N ASP A 236 7.42 17.60 -5.46
CA ASP A 236 6.13 17.77 -4.84
C ASP A 236 5.28 16.49 -4.94
N ALA A 237 5.22 15.87 -6.12
CA ALA A 237 4.53 14.60 -6.33
C ALA A 237 5.09 13.49 -5.42
N LYS A 238 6.42 13.46 -5.21
CA LYS A 238 7.06 12.53 -4.27
C LYS A 238 6.64 12.81 -2.82
N GLN A 239 6.53 14.09 -2.42
CA GLN A 239 6.09 14.48 -1.09
C GLN A 239 4.63 14.11 -0.85
N LEU A 240 3.72 14.36 -1.82
CA LEU A 240 2.32 13.99 -1.72
C LEU A 240 2.13 12.47 -1.68
N SER A 241 2.90 11.72 -2.49
CA SER A 241 2.92 10.26 -2.45
C SER A 241 3.40 9.73 -1.09
N GLN A 242 4.45 10.34 -0.52
CA GLN A 242 4.95 9.96 0.81
C GLN A 242 3.90 10.20 1.90
N ALA A 243 3.19 11.34 1.87
CA ALA A 243 2.10 11.62 2.80
C ALA A 243 0.97 10.58 2.68
N SER A 244 0.64 10.16 1.45
CA SER A 244 -0.33 9.11 1.19
C SER A 244 0.05 7.78 1.86
N VAL A 245 1.31 7.36 1.70
CA VAL A 245 1.86 6.13 2.29
C VAL A 245 1.88 6.23 3.82
N ASP A 246 2.35 7.33 4.38
CA ASP A 246 2.45 7.52 5.83
C ASP A 246 1.08 7.44 6.50
N VAL A 247 0.10 8.15 5.94
CA VAL A 247 -1.25 8.19 6.51
C VAL A 247 -1.90 6.81 6.45
N THR A 248 -1.87 6.12 5.30
CA THR A 248 -2.48 4.79 5.18
C THR A 248 -1.79 3.75 6.05
N LYS A 249 -0.46 3.78 6.13
CA LYS A 249 0.34 2.85 6.96
C LYS A 249 0.08 3.03 8.45
N ALA A 250 -0.16 4.27 8.90
CA ALA A 250 -0.38 4.56 10.33
C ALA A 250 -1.85 4.37 10.76
N THR A 251 -2.79 4.36 9.82
CA THR A 251 -4.22 4.39 10.14
C THR A 251 -4.99 3.24 9.51
N VAL A 252 -5.10 3.20 8.19
CA VAL A 252 -5.99 2.28 7.46
C VAL A 252 -5.47 0.85 7.48
N TYR A 253 -4.22 0.62 7.08
CA TYR A 253 -3.71 -0.74 6.91
C TYR A 253 -3.67 -1.56 8.19
N PRO A 254 -3.31 -1.06 9.38
CA PRO A 254 -3.36 -1.87 10.59
C PRO A 254 -4.75 -2.46 10.88
N ALA A 255 -5.82 -1.70 10.61
CA ALA A 255 -7.18 -2.18 10.76
C ALA A 255 -7.53 -3.25 9.72
N LEU A 256 -7.18 -3.02 8.45
CA LEU A 256 -7.45 -3.98 7.37
C LEU A 256 -6.62 -5.27 7.51
N ASP A 257 -5.37 -5.16 7.97
CA ASP A 257 -4.52 -6.32 8.28
C ASP A 257 -5.12 -7.15 9.43
N SER A 258 -5.62 -6.49 10.49
CA SER A 258 -6.33 -7.17 11.58
C SER A 258 -7.56 -7.92 11.08
N ARG A 259 -8.33 -7.33 10.17
CA ARG A 259 -9.49 -7.99 9.54
C ARG A 259 -9.09 -9.16 8.66
N SER A 260 -7.96 -9.07 7.96
CA SER A 260 -7.42 -10.19 7.18
C SER A 260 -7.15 -11.42 8.04
N LEU A 261 -6.74 -11.20 9.30
CA LEU A 261 -6.44 -12.28 10.23
C LEU A 261 -7.67 -12.83 10.97
N SER A 262 -8.68 -12.01 11.23
CA SER A 262 -9.79 -12.37 12.14
C SER A 262 -11.16 -12.39 11.49
N GLY A 263 -11.37 -11.76 10.35
CA GLY A 263 -12.68 -11.53 9.74
C GLY A 263 -13.63 -10.69 10.59
N ARG A 264 -13.10 -9.99 11.60
CA ARG A 264 -13.88 -9.21 12.56
C ARG A 264 -13.17 -7.89 12.86
N ARG A 265 -13.91 -6.96 13.47
CA ARG A 265 -13.31 -5.73 13.99
C ARG A 265 -12.18 -6.06 14.95
N GLY A 266 -11.04 -5.43 14.75
CA GLY A 266 -10.03 -5.34 15.78
C GLY A 266 -10.60 -4.60 16.99
N GLY A 267 -10.40 -5.15 18.17
CA GLY A 267 -10.85 -4.57 19.43
C GLY A 267 -10.13 -3.27 19.79
#